data_eb84750d2b39f43d201e5bffd0782a96
#
_entry.id   eb84750d2b39f43d201e5bffd0782a96
#
_cell.length_a   1.000
_cell.length_b   1.000
_cell.length_c   1.000
_cell.angle_alpha   90.00
_cell.angle_beta   90.00
_cell.angle_gamma   90.00
#
_symmetry.space_group_name_H-M   'P 1'
#
loop_
_entity.id
_entity.type
_entity.pdbx_description
1 polymer ?
#
loop_
_entity_poly.entity_id
_entity_poly.type
_entity_poly.pdbx_seq_one_letter_code
_entity_poly.pdbx_strand_id
1 'polypeptide(L)'
;MIDAPATTLAPAPAARRAASGIAGSRATKPGAKSAKKSLHITRTFSDAKVKPFDQIEWDKRTAEITDDSGKTIFKQEGVEVPKSWSLLATKVVCSKYFYGDPAKAEREKSVKQLIHRVTRTIADWGVKDGYFSKADGEIFYDELTWLCVNQYGAFNSPVWFNVGLYHQYGVGKNSARGNWFVDRKTAVASRAATQYEYPQGSACFIQSVDDNMESIMHLAYSEAMLFKYGSGTGTDLSPIRSSKEKLSGGGKPSGPLSFRSEEHTS
;
A
#
# COMPACT_ATOMS: atom_id res chain seq x y z
N MET A 1 -33.03 1.56 -24.46
CA MET A 1 -31.77 1.51 -25.22
C MET A 1 -31.57 2.89 -25.82
N ILE A 2 -30.75 3.72 -25.19
CA ILE A 2 -30.26 4.97 -25.78
C ILE A 2 -28.79 5.03 -25.40
N ASP A 3 -27.93 4.78 -26.39
CA ASP A 3 -26.48 4.92 -26.28
C ASP A 3 -26.12 6.41 -26.10
N ALA A 4 -25.44 6.73 -25.01
CA ALA A 4 -24.81 8.02 -24.83
C ALA A 4 -23.31 7.90 -25.21
N PRO A 5 -22.77 8.82 -26.01
CA PRO A 5 -21.38 8.77 -26.44
C PRO A 5 -20.41 9.07 -25.30
N ALA A 6 -19.32 8.31 -25.26
CA ALA A 6 -18.21 8.48 -24.32
C ALA A 6 -17.51 9.84 -24.56
N THR A 7 -17.69 10.76 -23.63
CA THR A 7 -16.95 12.03 -23.63
C THR A 7 -15.53 11.79 -23.14
N THR A 8 -14.59 11.89 -24.06
CA THR A 8 -13.14 11.89 -23.77
C THR A 8 -12.77 13.22 -23.12
N LEU A 9 -12.53 13.23 -21.81
CA LEU A 9 -11.97 14.38 -21.11
C LEU A 9 -10.51 14.56 -21.51
N ALA A 10 -10.21 15.69 -22.11
CA ALA A 10 -8.85 16.13 -22.42
C ALA A 10 -8.03 16.38 -21.14
N PRO A 11 -6.71 16.13 -21.15
CA PRO A 11 -5.88 16.40 -19.97
C PRO A 11 -5.79 17.90 -19.70
N ALA A 12 -5.91 18.28 -18.43
CA ALA A 12 -5.78 19.66 -17.96
C ALA A 12 -4.39 20.26 -18.30
N PRO A 13 -4.29 21.55 -18.64
CA PRO A 13 -3.04 22.17 -18.97
C PRO A 13 -2.12 22.29 -17.76
N ALA A 14 -0.86 21.87 -17.91
CA ALA A 14 0.18 21.98 -16.91
C ALA A 14 0.45 23.45 -16.56
N ALA A 15 0.41 23.78 -15.27
CA ALA A 15 0.76 25.09 -14.76
C ALA A 15 2.22 25.44 -15.11
N ARG A 16 2.41 26.50 -15.90
CA ARG A 16 3.73 27.07 -16.22
C ARG A 16 4.33 27.72 -14.97
N ARG A 17 5.29 27.09 -14.35
CA ARG A 17 6.24 27.76 -13.46
C ARG A 17 7.22 28.57 -14.30
N ALA A 18 7.35 29.86 -13.98
CA ALA A 18 8.35 30.75 -14.57
C ALA A 18 9.74 30.21 -14.28
N ALA A 19 10.49 29.93 -15.34
CA ALA A 19 11.88 29.55 -15.25
C ALA A 19 12.76 30.80 -15.11
N SER A 20 13.39 30.97 -13.94
CA SER A 20 14.56 31.83 -13.82
C SER A 20 15.74 31.10 -14.44
N GLY A 21 16.38 31.75 -15.39
CA GLY A 21 17.48 31.20 -16.16
C GLY A 21 18.72 30.90 -15.31
N ILE A 22 19.25 29.70 -15.49
CA ILE A 22 20.64 29.37 -15.12
C ILE A 22 21.34 28.87 -16.38
N ALA A 23 22.47 29.54 -16.66
CA ALA A 23 23.31 29.36 -17.83
C ALA A 23 23.91 27.95 -17.97
N GLY A 24 24.11 27.57 -19.20
CA GLY A 24 24.82 26.47 -19.78
C GLY A 24 25.61 25.52 -18.88
N SER A 25 25.20 24.26 -18.82
CA SER A 25 26.07 23.16 -18.46
C SER A 25 26.30 22.27 -19.67
N ARG A 26 27.57 22.15 -19.97
CA ARG A 26 28.27 21.37 -21.00
C ARG A 26 27.78 19.92 -20.98
N ALA A 27 27.34 19.41 -22.12
CA ALA A 27 26.98 18.00 -22.30
C ALA A 27 28.18 17.10 -21.96
N THR A 28 28.12 16.40 -20.88
CA THR A 28 29.05 15.30 -20.55
C THR A 28 28.64 14.05 -21.31
N LYS A 29 29.57 13.41 -21.98
CA LYS A 29 29.42 12.10 -22.64
C LYS A 29 28.89 11.09 -21.64
N PRO A 30 28.08 10.10 -22.07
CA PRO A 30 27.59 9.06 -21.15
C PRO A 30 28.81 8.27 -20.64
N GLY A 31 29.16 8.54 -19.39
CA GLY A 31 30.20 7.83 -18.68
C GLY A 31 29.82 6.34 -18.52
N ALA A 32 30.83 5.48 -18.56
CA ALA A 32 30.72 4.04 -18.30
C ALA A 32 29.82 3.78 -17.10
N LYS A 33 28.87 2.86 -17.25
CA LYS A 33 27.97 2.40 -16.16
C LYS A 33 28.85 1.94 -15.00
N SER A 34 28.98 2.75 -13.96
CA SER A 34 29.52 2.31 -12.68
C SER A 34 28.71 1.09 -12.26
N ALA A 35 29.38 -0.05 -12.06
CA ALA A 35 28.72 -1.23 -11.53
C ALA A 35 28.07 -0.83 -10.20
N LYS A 36 26.73 -0.87 -10.14
CA LYS A 36 25.99 -0.57 -8.91
C LYS A 36 26.49 -1.53 -7.84
N LYS A 37 27.15 -1.00 -6.82
CA LYS A 37 27.62 -1.78 -5.67
C LYS A 37 26.37 -2.29 -4.96
N SER A 38 26.11 -3.60 -4.96
CA SER A 38 25.01 -4.22 -4.21
C SER A 38 25.21 -4.00 -2.71
N LEU A 39 24.12 -3.91 -1.98
CA LEU A 39 24.15 -3.87 -0.51
C LEU A 39 24.58 -5.27 0.00
N HIS A 40 25.44 -5.28 1.00
CA HIS A 40 25.78 -6.50 1.73
C HIS A 40 24.93 -6.58 2.99
N ILE A 41 24.27 -7.72 3.19
CA ILE A 41 23.39 -7.98 4.33
C ILE A 41 24.09 -8.92 5.29
N THR A 42 24.23 -8.50 6.54
CA THR A 42 24.77 -9.33 7.62
C THR A 42 23.63 -9.93 8.43
N ARG A 43 23.73 -11.23 8.74
CA ARG A 43 22.79 -11.87 9.67
C ARG A 43 22.97 -11.29 11.08
N THR A 44 21.84 -10.91 11.69
CA THR A 44 21.78 -10.34 13.03
C THR A 44 20.80 -11.08 13.93
N PHE A 45 19.65 -11.44 13.39
CA PHE A 45 18.56 -12.06 14.14
C PHE A 45 18.34 -13.53 13.75
N SER A 46 18.47 -13.85 12.46
CA SER A 46 18.19 -15.19 11.94
C SER A 46 19.41 -16.10 12.03
N ASP A 47 19.17 -17.40 12.16
CA ASP A 47 20.21 -18.43 12.11
C ASP A 47 20.54 -18.80 10.65
N ALA A 48 21.82 -19.10 10.38
CA ALA A 48 22.26 -19.52 9.04
C ALA A 48 21.87 -20.97 8.72
N LYS A 49 21.66 -21.81 9.74
CA LYS A 49 21.42 -23.27 9.61
C LYS A 49 19.93 -23.61 9.74
N VAL A 50 19.13 -22.79 10.45
CA VAL A 50 17.73 -23.05 10.74
C VAL A 50 16.88 -21.92 10.17
N LYS A 51 15.94 -22.25 9.31
CA LYS A 51 15.06 -21.22 8.70
C LYS A 51 14.17 -20.56 9.77
N PRO A 52 13.82 -19.26 9.60
CA PRO A 52 13.08 -18.51 10.62
C PRO A 52 11.77 -19.17 11.08
N PHE A 53 11.05 -19.80 10.16
CA PHE A 53 9.81 -20.50 10.51
C PHE A 53 10.06 -21.81 11.28
N ASP A 54 11.22 -22.42 11.16
CA ASP A 54 11.58 -23.67 11.83
C ASP A 54 12.16 -23.42 13.24
N GLN A 55 12.43 -22.15 13.57
CA GLN A 55 12.87 -21.73 14.92
C GLN A 55 11.69 -21.49 15.87
N ILE A 56 10.46 -21.59 15.39
CA ILE A 56 9.24 -21.19 16.10
C ILE A 56 8.39 -22.42 16.41
N GLU A 57 7.86 -22.48 17.61
CA GLU A 57 6.77 -23.42 17.93
C GLU A 57 5.45 -22.90 17.36
N TRP A 58 4.76 -23.76 16.63
CA TRP A 58 3.49 -23.45 15.97
C TRP A 58 2.33 -24.11 16.70
N ASP A 59 1.19 -23.43 16.69
CA ASP A 59 -0.07 -23.86 17.27
C ASP A 59 -1.21 -23.71 16.26
N LYS A 60 -2.27 -24.51 16.39
CA LYS A 60 -3.48 -24.40 15.59
C LYS A 60 -4.62 -23.85 16.45
N ARG A 61 -5.13 -22.71 16.07
CA ARG A 61 -6.15 -21.99 16.84
C ARG A 61 -7.41 -21.73 16.03
N THR A 62 -8.49 -21.47 16.72
CA THR A 62 -9.71 -20.91 16.15
C THR A 62 -9.71 -19.40 16.37
N ALA A 63 -9.82 -18.64 15.29
CA ALA A 63 -10.03 -17.20 15.31
C ALA A 63 -11.53 -16.95 15.19
N GLU A 64 -12.15 -16.38 16.24
CA GLU A 64 -13.58 -16.09 16.28
C GLU A 64 -13.82 -14.68 16.79
N ILE A 65 -14.69 -13.93 16.11
CA ILE A 65 -15.14 -12.59 16.47
C ILE A 65 -16.67 -12.62 16.57
N THR A 66 -17.18 -12.12 17.68
CA THR A 66 -18.62 -11.99 17.91
C THR A 66 -18.99 -10.51 18.02
N ASP A 67 -20.23 -10.18 17.71
CA ASP A 67 -20.81 -8.86 18.00
C ASP A 67 -21.23 -8.74 19.48
N ASP A 68 -21.76 -7.59 19.87
CA ASP A 68 -22.22 -7.31 21.23
C ASP A 68 -23.40 -8.20 21.68
N SER A 69 -24.11 -8.82 20.73
CA SER A 69 -25.20 -9.78 21.01
C SER A 69 -24.70 -11.22 21.18
N GLY A 70 -23.39 -11.45 21.00
CA GLY A 70 -22.78 -12.78 21.05
C GLY A 70 -22.88 -13.57 19.72
N LYS A 71 -23.41 -12.98 18.66
CA LYS A 71 -23.49 -13.61 17.35
C LYS A 71 -22.12 -13.61 16.67
N THR A 72 -21.70 -14.76 16.16
CA THR A 72 -20.44 -14.89 15.42
C THR A 72 -20.49 -14.11 14.10
N ILE A 73 -19.59 -13.12 13.96
CA ILE A 73 -19.40 -12.32 12.73
C ILE A 73 -18.33 -12.96 11.83
N PHE A 74 -17.31 -13.53 12.46
CA PHE A 74 -16.18 -14.16 11.75
C PHE A 74 -15.72 -15.39 12.52
N LYS A 75 -15.46 -16.49 11.81
CA LYS A 75 -14.85 -17.69 12.36
C LYS A 75 -13.95 -18.36 11.34
N GLN A 76 -12.75 -18.73 11.77
CA GLN A 76 -11.84 -19.58 11.01
C GLN A 76 -11.14 -20.54 11.95
N GLU A 77 -11.27 -21.83 11.67
CA GLU A 77 -10.67 -22.90 12.47
C GLU A 77 -9.36 -23.37 11.90
N GLY A 78 -8.51 -23.98 12.73
CA GLY A 78 -7.24 -24.58 12.29
C GLY A 78 -6.20 -23.58 11.82
N VAL A 79 -6.28 -22.31 12.22
CA VAL A 79 -5.34 -21.25 11.88
C VAL A 79 -3.98 -21.54 12.50
N GLU A 80 -2.95 -21.73 11.70
CA GLU A 80 -1.59 -21.95 12.16
C GLU A 80 -0.92 -20.63 12.51
N VAL A 81 -0.53 -20.47 13.76
CA VAL A 81 0.09 -19.27 14.32
C VAL A 81 1.26 -19.62 15.22
N PRO A 82 2.24 -18.71 15.42
CA PRO A 82 3.26 -18.91 16.44
C PRO A 82 2.60 -19.08 17.83
N LYS A 83 3.04 -20.05 18.60
CA LYS A 83 2.51 -20.34 19.95
C LYS A 83 2.65 -19.14 20.90
N SER A 84 3.69 -18.32 20.70
CA SER A 84 3.95 -17.10 21.46
C SER A 84 2.98 -15.96 21.19
N TRP A 85 2.25 -15.98 20.05
CA TRP A 85 1.31 -14.90 19.71
C TRP A 85 0.08 -14.91 20.62
N SER A 86 -0.41 -13.73 20.95
CA SER A 86 -1.64 -13.59 21.72
C SER A 86 -2.88 -14.03 20.91
N LEU A 87 -3.97 -14.36 21.61
CA LEU A 87 -5.25 -14.64 20.96
C LEU A 87 -5.78 -13.42 20.19
N LEU A 88 -5.54 -12.21 20.72
CA LEU A 88 -5.92 -10.97 20.01
C LEU A 88 -5.14 -10.83 18.70
N ALA A 89 -3.82 -11.02 18.70
CA ALA A 89 -3.02 -10.99 17.49
C ALA A 89 -3.51 -12.03 16.46
N THR A 90 -3.84 -13.25 16.91
CA THR A 90 -4.41 -14.30 16.07
C THR A 90 -5.71 -13.85 15.40
N LYS A 91 -6.67 -13.31 16.19
CA LYS A 91 -7.97 -12.84 15.68
C LYS A 91 -7.82 -11.70 14.68
N VAL A 92 -6.97 -10.70 14.99
CA VAL A 92 -6.75 -9.55 14.12
C VAL A 92 -6.10 -9.96 12.81
N VAL A 93 -5.02 -10.73 12.85
CA VAL A 93 -4.29 -11.13 11.63
C VAL A 93 -5.18 -12.01 10.75
N CYS A 94 -5.86 -12.97 11.34
CA CYS A 94 -6.73 -13.86 10.59
C CYS A 94 -7.90 -13.10 9.94
N SER A 95 -8.62 -12.26 10.69
CA SER A 95 -9.82 -11.58 10.18
C SER A 95 -9.52 -10.43 9.21
N LYS A 96 -8.37 -9.76 9.36
CA LYS A 96 -8.06 -8.52 8.60
C LYS A 96 -7.04 -8.71 7.48
N TYR A 97 -6.04 -9.59 7.67
CA TYR A 97 -4.86 -9.61 6.79
C TYR A 97 -4.71 -10.88 5.97
N PHE A 98 -5.33 -12.00 6.35
CA PHE A 98 -5.31 -13.19 5.52
C PHE A 98 -6.04 -12.95 4.20
N TYR A 99 -5.38 -13.31 3.11
CA TYR A 99 -5.98 -13.23 1.78
C TYR A 99 -7.05 -14.32 1.58
N GLY A 100 -8.05 -14.00 0.78
CA GLY A 100 -9.07 -14.92 0.30
C GLY A 100 -10.35 -14.95 1.15
N ASP A 101 -11.39 -15.55 0.58
CA ASP A 101 -12.66 -15.76 1.24
C ASP A 101 -12.56 -16.93 2.23
N PRO A 102 -12.94 -16.77 3.51
CA PRO A 102 -12.91 -17.85 4.50
C PRO A 102 -13.63 -19.15 4.07
N ALA A 103 -14.63 -19.05 3.22
CA ALA A 103 -15.38 -20.19 2.70
C ALA A 103 -14.70 -20.94 1.54
N LYS A 104 -13.59 -20.41 1.01
CA LYS A 104 -12.94 -20.93 -0.20
C LYS A 104 -11.55 -21.50 0.07
N ALA A 105 -11.10 -22.34 -0.85
CA ALA A 105 -9.81 -23.06 -0.72
C ALA A 105 -8.59 -22.13 -0.78
N GLU A 106 -8.68 -21.01 -1.51
CA GLU A 106 -7.58 -20.04 -1.65
C GLU A 106 -7.32 -19.20 -0.40
N ARG A 107 -8.18 -19.34 0.63
CA ARG A 107 -8.00 -18.64 1.91
C ARG A 107 -6.68 -19.01 2.57
N GLU A 108 -5.90 -18.01 2.96
CA GLU A 108 -4.73 -18.22 3.83
C GLU A 108 -5.16 -18.87 5.17
N LYS A 109 -4.37 -19.84 5.64
CA LYS A 109 -4.64 -20.61 6.85
C LYS A 109 -3.50 -20.55 7.85
N SER A 110 -2.42 -19.89 7.49
CA SER A 110 -1.22 -19.82 8.30
C SER A 110 -0.58 -18.44 8.25
N VAL A 111 -0.09 -17.97 9.38
CA VAL A 111 0.76 -16.78 9.47
C VAL A 111 2.04 -16.95 8.64
N LYS A 112 2.52 -18.20 8.43
CA LYS A 112 3.63 -18.49 7.51
C LYS A 112 3.32 -17.99 6.09
N GLN A 113 2.11 -18.28 5.59
CA GLN A 113 1.70 -17.88 4.23
C GLN A 113 1.69 -16.37 4.08
N LEU A 114 1.09 -15.66 5.04
CA LEU A 114 1.02 -14.20 5.05
C LEU A 114 2.42 -13.57 5.07
N ILE A 115 3.26 -13.96 6.02
CA ILE A 115 4.61 -13.40 6.17
C ILE A 115 5.47 -13.76 4.96
N HIS A 116 5.50 -15.04 4.55
CA HIS A 116 6.27 -15.49 3.39
C HIS A 116 5.90 -14.72 2.12
N ARG A 117 4.61 -14.58 1.86
CA ARG A 117 4.10 -13.86 0.68
C ARG A 117 4.71 -12.45 0.57
N VAL A 118 4.70 -11.71 1.67
CA VAL A 118 5.21 -10.33 1.71
C VAL A 118 6.73 -10.30 1.69
N THR A 119 7.39 -10.99 2.62
CA THR A 119 8.85 -10.92 2.79
C THR A 119 9.60 -11.48 1.59
N ARG A 120 9.11 -12.59 1.00
CA ARG A 120 9.71 -13.19 -0.20
C ARG A 120 9.60 -12.24 -1.39
N THR A 121 8.44 -11.62 -1.58
CA THR A 121 8.24 -10.67 -2.68
C THR A 121 9.17 -9.46 -2.57
N ILE A 122 9.34 -8.91 -1.37
CA ILE A 122 10.24 -7.75 -1.15
C ILE A 122 11.70 -8.16 -1.41
N ALA A 123 12.13 -9.34 -0.93
CA ALA A 123 13.48 -9.84 -1.17
C ALA A 123 13.73 -10.09 -2.67
N ASP A 124 12.78 -10.69 -3.38
CA ASP A 124 12.87 -10.94 -4.82
C ASP A 124 12.96 -9.63 -5.62
N TRP A 125 12.20 -8.61 -5.23
CA TRP A 125 12.33 -7.27 -5.83
C TRP A 125 13.72 -6.69 -5.59
N GLY A 126 14.25 -6.82 -4.38
CA GLY A 126 15.59 -6.35 -4.04
C GLY A 126 16.68 -6.99 -4.91
N VAL A 127 16.58 -8.30 -5.16
CA VAL A 127 17.50 -9.02 -6.06
C VAL A 127 17.29 -8.61 -7.51
N LYS A 128 16.03 -8.59 -7.99
CA LYS A 128 15.67 -8.21 -9.37
C LYS A 128 16.14 -6.80 -9.72
N ASP A 129 16.04 -5.88 -8.78
CA ASP A 129 16.39 -4.48 -8.98
C ASP A 129 17.87 -4.17 -8.71
N GLY A 130 18.63 -5.19 -8.32
CA GLY A 130 20.08 -5.08 -8.10
C GLY A 130 20.48 -4.39 -6.79
N TYR A 131 19.57 -4.33 -5.81
CA TYR A 131 19.90 -3.90 -4.45
C TYR A 131 20.72 -4.97 -3.72
N PHE A 132 20.42 -6.25 -3.95
CA PHE A 132 21.05 -7.38 -3.31
C PHE A 132 21.66 -8.34 -4.33
N SER A 133 22.76 -9.02 -3.97
CA SER A 133 23.12 -10.28 -4.60
C SER A 133 22.06 -11.34 -4.27
N LYS A 134 22.05 -12.46 -4.99
CA LYS A 134 21.14 -13.57 -4.64
C LYS A 134 21.37 -14.07 -3.22
N ALA A 135 22.63 -14.15 -2.78
CA ALA A 135 22.98 -14.59 -1.44
C ALA A 135 22.50 -13.60 -0.37
N ASP A 136 22.76 -12.30 -0.57
CA ASP A 136 22.28 -11.27 0.33
C ASP A 136 20.74 -11.16 0.36
N GLY A 137 20.08 -11.42 -0.77
CA GLY A 137 18.62 -11.48 -0.85
C GLY A 137 18.02 -12.60 -0.01
N GLU A 138 18.67 -13.77 0.07
CA GLU A 138 18.25 -14.86 0.95
C GLU A 138 18.48 -14.51 2.44
N ILE A 139 19.60 -13.86 2.76
CA ILE A 139 19.84 -13.38 4.12
C ILE A 139 18.79 -12.32 4.49
N PHE A 140 18.51 -11.36 3.60
CA PHE A 140 17.50 -10.35 3.82
C PHE A 140 16.09 -10.95 4.04
N TYR A 141 15.73 -11.96 3.25
CA TYR A 141 14.46 -12.68 3.43
C TYR A 141 14.38 -13.34 4.81
N ASP A 142 15.45 -14.04 5.23
CA ASP A 142 15.50 -14.72 6.53
C ASP A 142 15.40 -13.70 7.68
N GLU A 143 16.18 -12.60 7.64
CA GLU A 143 16.14 -11.52 8.64
C GLU A 143 14.77 -10.89 8.75
N LEU A 144 14.17 -10.49 7.61
CA LEU A 144 12.87 -9.85 7.57
C LEU A 144 11.75 -10.77 8.05
N THR A 145 11.81 -12.05 7.67
CA THR A 145 10.86 -13.07 8.12
C THR A 145 10.96 -13.29 9.63
N TRP A 146 12.18 -13.35 10.16
CA TRP A 146 12.41 -13.50 11.60
C TRP A 146 11.82 -12.31 12.39
N LEU A 147 12.07 -11.09 11.94
CA LEU A 147 11.53 -9.87 12.56
C LEU A 147 9.99 -9.89 12.59
N CYS A 148 9.36 -10.27 11.48
CA CYS A 148 7.90 -10.30 11.39
C CYS A 148 7.27 -11.41 12.27
N VAL A 149 7.81 -12.63 12.22
CA VAL A 149 7.23 -13.76 12.96
C VAL A 149 7.39 -13.63 14.47
N ASN A 150 8.48 -12.98 14.91
CA ASN A 150 8.74 -12.69 16.32
C ASN A 150 8.13 -11.36 16.79
N GLN A 151 7.38 -10.65 15.95
CA GLN A 151 6.72 -9.37 16.25
C GLN A 151 7.67 -8.22 16.63
N TYR A 152 8.92 -8.25 16.17
CA TYR A 152 9.86 -7.14 16.29
C TYR A 152 9.65 -6.08 15.22
N GLY A 153 8.98 -6.42 14.13
CA GLY A 153 8.61 -5.52 13.06
C GLY A 153 7.29 -5.93 12.42
N ALA A 154 6.54 -4.95 11.93
CA ALA A 154 5.34 -5.16 11.14
C ALA A 154 5.25 -4.13 10.03
N PHE A 155 4.73 -4.53 8.89
CA PHE A 155 4.39 -3.60 7.82
C PHE A 155 3.06 -2.91 8.10
N ASN A 156 2.84 -1.79 7.43
CA ASN A 156 1.54 -1.15 7.40
C ASN A 156 0.48 -2.01 6.66
N SER A 157 -0.79 -1.73 6.89
CA SER A 157 -1.90 -2.52 6.35
C SER A 157 -1.90 -2.67 4.82
N PRO A 158 -1.67 -1.63 4.00
CA PRO A 158 -1.59 -1.78 2.56
C PRO A 158 -0.54 -2.77 2.06
N VAL A 159 0.60 -2.89 2.73
CA VAL A 159 1.61 -3.89 2.40
C VAL A 159 1.08 -5.29 2.67
N TRP A 160 0.48 -5.53 3.85
CA TRP A 160 -0.13 -6.80 4.19
C TRP A 160 -1.30 -7.17 3.27
N PHE A 161 -2.10 -6.20 2.82
CA PHE A 161 -3.22 -6.45 1.93
C PHE A 161 -2.81 -6.76 0.50
N ASN A 162 -1.74 -6.12 -0.02
CA ASN A 162 -1.51 -6.05 -1.45
C ASN A 162 -0.23 -6.76 -1.92
N VAL A 163 0.84 -6.74 -1.11
CA VAL A 163 2.15 -7.23 -1.55
C VAL A 163 2.17 -8.75 -1.62
N GLY A 164 2.69 -9.26 -2.71
CA GLY A 164 2.88 -10.68 -2.97
C GLY A 164 1.66 -11.41 -3.55
N LEU A 165 0.47 -10.82 -3.56
CA LEU A 165 -0.71 -11.47 -4.13
C LEU A 165 -0.50 -11.83 -5.61
N TYR A 166 0.03 -10.92 -6.40
CA TYR A 166 0.36 -11.18 -7.80
C TYR A 166 1.56 -12.13 -7.95
N HIS A 167 2.64 -11.85 -7.21
CA HIS A 167 3.92 -12.53 -7.41
C HIS A 167 3.94 -13.95 -6.85
N GLN A 168 3.28 -14.19 -5.71
CA GLN A 168 3.26 -15.50 -5.05
C GLN A 168 2.01 -16.32 -5.40
N TYR A 169 0.84 -15.67 -5.58
CA TYR A 169 -0.42 -16.37 -5.81
C TYR A 169 -1.00 -16.16 -7.20
N GLY A 170 -0.42 -15.28 -8.01
CA GLY A 170 -0.92 -14.97 -9.36
C GLY A 170 -2.25 -14.22 -9.39
N VAL A 171 -2.64 -13.62 -8.25
CA VAL A 171 -3.89 -12.86 -8.13
C VAL A 171 -3.83 -11.59 -8.97
N GLY A 172 -4.93 -11.26 -9.62
CA GLY A 172 -5.05 -10.03 -10.40
C GLY A 172 -4.53 -10.11 -11.83
N LYS A 173 -4.04 -11.27 -12.30
CA LYS A 173 -3.55 -11.43 -13.68
C LYS A 173 -4.62 -11.14 -14.74
N ASN A 174 -5.89 -11.26 -14.37
CA ASN A 174 -7.04 -11.00 -15.25
C ASN A 174 -7.84 -9.76 -14.85
N SER A 175 -7.32 -8.91 -13.96
CA SER A 175 -8.02 -7.71 -13.49
C SER A 175 -7.81 -6.54 -14.45
N ALA A 176 -8.86 -5.73 -14.63
CA ALA A 176 -8.94 -4.75 -15.70
C ALA A 176 -8.03 -3.51 -15.56
N ARG A 177 -7.50 -3.18 -14.39
CA ARG A 177 -6.70 -1.95 -14.18
C ARG A 177 -5.77 -2.04 -12.99
N GLY A 178 -4.46 -1.91 -13.24
CA GLY A 178 -3.43 -1.79 -12.22
C GLY A 178 -3.18 -0.35 -11.75
N ASN A 179 -2.30 -0.21 -10.78
CA ASN A 179 -1.83 1.07 -10.28
C ASN A 179 -0.84 1.73 -11.26
N TRP A 180 -0.60 3.01 -11.07
CA TRP A 180 0.47 3.72 -11.76
C TRP A 180 1.82 3.37 -11.12
N PHE A 181 2.83 3.19 -11.96
CA PHE A 181 4.21 2.98 -11.54
C PHE A 181 5.16 3.72 -12.49
N VAL A 182 6.37 3.98 -12.05
CA VAL A 182 7.42 4.52 -12.92
C VAL A 182 8.21 3.35 -13.50
N ASP A 183 8.17 3.19 -14.82
CA ASP A 183 8.99 2.20 -15.51
C ASP A 183 10.46 2.58 -15.36
N ARG A 184 11.26 1.68 -14.79
CA ARG A 184 12.65 1.96 -14.44
C ARG A 184 13.60 2.07 -15.66
N LYS A 185 13.19 1.55 -16.82
CA LYS A 185 13.99 1.62 -18.03
C LYS A 185 13.75 2.92 -18.78
N THR A 186 12.50 3.33 -18.85
CA THR A 186 12.07 4.52 -19.60
C THR A 186 11.95 5.77 -18.73
N ALA A 187 11.90 5.62 -17.40
CA ALA A 187 11.60 6.67 -16.42
C ALA A 187 10.24 7.36 -16.65
N VAL A 188 9.31 6.69 -17.33
CA VAL A 188 7.98 7.21 -17.65
C VAL A 188 6.96 6.60 -16.69
N ALA A 189 6.01 7.41 -16.21
CA ALA A 189 4.87 6.94 -15.46
C ALA A 189 3.94 6.15 -16.39
N SER A 190 3.70 4.89 -16.05
CA SER A 190 2.89 3.96 -16.81
C SER A 190 1.87 3.29 -15.92
N ARG A 191 0.78 2.81 -16.50
CA ARG A 191 -0.22 2.07 -15.76
C ARG A 191 0.04 0.57 -15.88
N ALA A 192 0.04 -0.15 -14.75
CA ALA A 192 0.16 -1.60 -14.76
C ALA A 192 -1.04 -2.26 -15.45
N ALA A 193 -0.79 -3.33 -16.18
CA ALA A 193 -1.85 -4.12 -16.80
C ALA A 193 -2.69 -4.87 -15.77
N THR A 194 -2.13 -5.14 -14.59
CA THR A 194 -2.73 -5.97 -13.55
C THR A 194 -2.73 -5.27 -12.20
N GLN A 195 -3.69 -5.61 -11.34
CA GLN A 195 -3.96 -4.88 -10.09
C GLN A 195 -2.84 -4.97 -9.06
N TYR A 196 -2.26 -6.14 -8.84
CA TYR A 196 -1.33 -6.39 -7.74
C TYR A 196 0.15 -6.57 -8.18
N GLU A 197 0.45 -6.33 -9.45
CA GLU A 197 1.82 -6.40 -9.98
C GLU A 197 2.70 -5.28 -9.40
N TYR A 198 2.15 -4.06 -9.36
CA TYR A 198 2.73 -2.89 -8.70
C TYR A 198 1.77 -2.44 -7.59
N PRO A 199 1.80 -3.11 -6.43
CA PRO A 199 0.79 -2.89 -5.41
C PRO A 199 0.95 -1.55 -4.71
N GLN A 200 -0.17 -0.99 -4.25
CA GLN A 200 -0.18 0.13 -3.32
C GLN A 200 0.36 -0.35 -1.96
N GLY A 201 1.43 0.29 -1.49
CA GLY A 201 2.11 -0.06 -0.24
C GLY A 201 2.15 1.08 0.80
N SER A 202 1.68 2.30 0.45
CA SER A 202 1.69 3.45 1.36
C SER A 202 0.42 3.48 2.20
N ALA A 203 0.58 3.69 3.53
CA ALA A 203 -0.55 3.72 4.46
C ALA A 203 -1.20 5.10 4.58
N CYS A 204 -0.41 6.17 4.46
CA CYS A 204 -0.87 7.53 4.73
C CYS A 204 -0.40 8.49 3.65
N PHE A 205 -1.28 9.42 3.31
CA PHE A 205 -1.02 10.49 2.35
C PHE A 205 -1.37 11.83 2.98
N ILE A 206 -0.51 12.82 2.77
CA ILE A 206 -0.80 14.20 3.14
C ILE A 206 -1.18 14.93 1.88
N GLN A 207 -2.34 15.58 1.93
CA GLN A 207 -2.92 16.33 0.83
C GLN A 207 -3.06 17.81 1.18
N SER A 208 -3.12 18.65 0.17
CA SER A 208 -3.42 20.08 0.28
C SER A 208 -4.69 20.40 -0.48
N VAL A 209 -5.33 21.50 -0.10
CA VAL A 209 -6.53 22.02 -0.75
C VAL A 209 -6.40 23.54 -0.90
N ASP A 210 -6.83 24.06 -2.04
CA ASP A 210 -6.96 25.50 -2.27
C ASP A 210 -8.41 25.94 -2.02
N ASP A 211 -8.60 27.23 -1.71
CA ASP A 211 -9.93 27.81 -1.43
C ASP A 211 -10.75 28.02 -2.69
N ASN A 212 -11.02 26.94 -3.40
CA ASN A 212 -11.93 26.92 -4.55
C ASN A 212 -12.63 25.56 -4.66
N MET A 213 -13.81 25.54 -5.27
CA MET A 213 -14.66 24.35 -5.35
C MET A 213 -14.02 23.21 -6.12
N GLU A 214 -13.24 23.47 -7.17
CA GLU A 214 -12.56 22.44 -7.95
C GLU A 214 -11.54 21.69 -7.10
N SER A 215 -10.71 22.41 -6.34
CA SER A 215 -9.71 21.81 -5.45
C SER A 215 -10.38 21.02 -4.31
N ILE A 216 -11.47 21.54 -3.73
CA ILE A 216 -12.23 20.86 -2.67
C ILE A 216 -12.83 19.54 -3.19
N MET A 217 -13.47 19.55 -4.35
CA MET A 217 -14.05 18.33 -4.93
C MET A 217 -12.96 17.32 -5.38
N HIS A 218 -11.83 17.82 -5.87
CA HIS A 218 -10.68 16.96 -6.20
C HIS A 218 -10.09 16.29 -4.96
N LEU A 219 -10.05 17.00 -3.82
CA LEU A 219 -9.63 16.41 -2.54
C LEU A 219 -10.57 15.26 -2.15
N ALA A 220 -11.88 15.46 -2.16
CA ALA A 220 -12.87 14.42 -1.84
C ALA A 220 -12.71 13.18 -2.74
N TYR A 221 -12.55 13.38 -4.05
CA TYR A 221 -12.28 12.28 -4.98
C TYR A 221 -10.98 11.53 -4.64
N SER A 222 -9.91 12.27 -4.35
CA SER A 222 -8.60 11.68 -4.03
C SER A 222 -8.66 10.86 -2.75
N GLU A 223 -9.32 11.38 -1.70
CA GLU A 223 -9.52 10.67 -0.43
C GLU A 223 -10.33 9.39 -0.64
N ALA A 224 -11.44 9.43 -1.38
CA ALA A 224 -12.22 8.24 -1.70
C ALA A 224 -11.40 7.16 -2.42
N MET A 225 -10.52 7.56 -3.34
CA MET A 225 -9.65 6.60 -4.04
C MET A 225 -8.57 6.01 -3.13
N LEU A 226 -8.00 6.80 -2.21
CA LEU A 226 -7.02 6.33 -1.24
C LEU A 226 -7.64 5.34 -0.24
N PHE A 227 -8.82 5.65 0.28
CA PHE A 227 -9.56 4.76 1.18
C PHE A 227 -9.93 3.44 0.51
N LYS A 228 -10.31 3.47 -0.76
CA LYS A 228 -10.60 2.26 -1.55
C LYS A 228 -9.42 1.26 -1.57
N TYR A 229 -8.19 1.75 -1.53
CA TYR A 229 -6.98 0.91 -1.53
C TYR A 229 -6.40 0.67 -0.13
N GLY A 230 -7.15 1.01 0.93
CA GLY A 230 -6.77 0.74 2.32
C GLY A 230 -5.78 1.73 2.91
N SER A 231 -5.63 2.92 2.31
CA SER A 231 -4.76 3.99 2.82
C SER A 231 -5.57 5.04 3.58
N GLY A 232 -4.92 5.75 4.50
CA GLY A 232 -5.47 6.93 5.18
C GLY A 232 -4.99 8.24 4.55
N THR A 233 -5.71 9.32 4.82
CA THR A 233 -5.32 10.66 4.39
C THR A 233 -5.31 11.65 5.54
N GLY A 234 -4.47 12.68 5.42
CA GLY A 234 -4.47 13.87 6.25
C GLY A 234 -4.45 15.11 5.38
N THR A 235 -5.28 16.11 5.71
CA THR A 235 -5.39 17.33 4.91
C THR A 235 -5.34 18.55 5.81
N ASP A 236 -4.55 19.55 5.41
CA ASP A 236 -4.60 20.88 6.00
C ASP A 236 -5.73 21.66 5.33
N LEU A 237 -6.75 22.01 6.12
CA LEU A 237 -7.90 22.80 5.69
C LEU A 237 -7.75 24.30 5.95
N SER A 238 -6.62 24.74 6.51
CA SER A 238 -6.36 26.15 6.83
C SER A 238 -6.47 27.11 5.64
N PRO A 239 -6.18 26.70 4.39
CA PRO A 239 -6.37 27.58 3.23
C PRO A 239 -7.83 27.92 2.92
N ILE A 240 -8.79 27.07 3.36
CA ILE A 240 -10.22 27.30 3.07
C ILE A 240 -10.72 28.46 3.95
N ARG A 241 -11.39 29.42 3.32
CA ARG A 241 -11.95 30.60 3.99
C ARG A 241 -12.89 30.25 5.14
N SER A 242 -12.83 31.06 6.16
CA SER A 242 -13.64 30.92 7.37
C SER A 242 -15.10 31.37 7.12
N SER A 243 -16.05 30.81 7.88
CA SER A 243 -17.47 31.27 7.86
C SER A 243 -17.66 32.71 8.31
N LYS A 244 -16.62 33.36 8.86
CA LYS A 244 -16.65 34.81 9.26
C LYS A 244 -16.23 35.74 8.14
N GLU A 245 -15.66 35.23 7.05
CA GLU A 245 -15.26 36.02 5.89
C GLU A 245 -16.46 36.36 5.02
N LYS A 246 -16.29 37.34 4.11
CA LYS A 246 -17.35 37.75 3.16
C LYS A 246 -17.03 37.16 1.78
N LEU A 247 -18.04 36.64 1.12
CA LEU A 247 -17.95 36.30 -0.30
C LEU A 247 -18.00 37.56 -1.14
N SER A 248 -17.33 37.58 -2.28
CA SER A 248 -17.34 38.69 -3.24
C SER A 248 -18.75 39.04 -3.72
N GLY A 249 -19.68 38.09 -3.74
CA GLY A 249 -21.09 38.27 -4.07
C GLY A 249 -22.00 38.67 -2.89
N GLY A 250 -21.46 38.98 -1.71
CA GLY A 250 -22.23 39.45 -0.53
C GLY A 250 -22.80 38.32 0.36
N GLY A 251 -22.62 37.07 0.02
CA GLY A 251 -22.98 35.91 0.87
C GLY A 251 -21.95 35.62 1.96
N LYS A 252 -22.28 34.64 2.85
CA LYS A 252 -21.36 34.11 3.84
C LYS A 252 -20.93 32.69 3.45
N PRO A 253 -19.64 32.34 3.52
CA PRO A 253 -19.19 30.96 3.31
C PRO A 253 -19.63 30.07 4.46
N SER A 254 -19.79 28.77 4.19
CA SER A 254 -20.14 27.80 5.23
C SER A 254 -18.94 27.42 6.11
N GLY A 255 -17.72 27.69 5.64
CA GLY A 255 -16.46 27.39 6.32
C GLY A 255 -15.95 25.95 6.06
N PRO A 256 -14.70 25.65 6.49
CA PRO A 256 -14.04 24.38 6.14
C PRO A 256 -14.75 23.15 6.71
N LEU A 257 -15.40 23.26 7.87
CA LEU A 257 -16.05 22.11 8.52
C LEU A 257 -17.29 21.60 7.77
N SER A 258 -17.99 22.46 7.01
CA SER A 258 -19.16 22.03 6.25
C SER A 258 -18.81 21.10 5.10
N PHE A 259 -17.66 21.30 4.46
CA PHE A 259 -17.17 20.40 3.42
C PHE A 259 -16.68 19.06 4.00
N ARG A 260 -16.19 19.07 5.23
CA ARG A 260 -15.70 17.84 5.91
C ARG A 260 -16.82 16.96 6.44
N SER A 261 -17.92 17.55 6.91
CA SER A 261 -19.06 16.81 7.48
C SER A 261 -19.88 16.08 6.42
N GLU A 262 -19.95 16.58 5.20
CA GLU A 262 -20.70 15.94 4.11
C GLU A 262 -20.02 14.66 3.59
N GLU A 263 -18.71 14.52 3.75
CA GLU A 263 -17.97 13.29 3.40
C GLU A 263 -18.31 12.10 4.31
N HIS A 264 -18.87 12.33 5.49
CA HIS A 264 -19.20 11.30 6.47
C HIS A 264 -20.66 10.88 6.52
N THR A 265 -21.54 11.53 5.75
CA THR A 265 -22.99 11.26 5.76
C THR A 265 -23.50 10.53 4.51
N SER A 266 -22.61 10.09 3.62
CA SER A 266 -22.95 9.30 2.43
C SER A 266 -22.51 7.84 2.53
#